data_17c120a6813be76c023e37cede0894f7
#
_entry.id   17c120a6813be76c023e37cede0894f7
#
_cell.length_a   1.000
_cell.length_b   1.000
_cell.length_c   1.000
_cell.angle_alpha   90.00
_cell.angle_beta   90.00
_cell.angle_gamma   90.00
#
_symmetry.space_group_name_H-M   'P 1'
#
loop_
_entity.id
_entity.type
_entity.pdbx_description
1 polymer ?
#
loop_
_entity_poly.entity_id
_entity_poly.type
_entity_poly.pdbx_seq_one_letter_code
_entity_poly.pdbx_strand_id
1 'polypeptide(L)'
;MITIFHQLPHLEAYGNPQYFFYLILAVLPVFIGLFFKRRFPIYEALVSLAFIILMLTGKDLNQIISLLAYVVWQVVLVFAYQLYRKKYDNNWVFYISVFLAILPLAWTKVTPLMTIDNHQSLFGFLGISYLTFRAVGTIMEVRDGVLKEFSLWQFLRFMLFMPTFSSGPIDRFNRFNEDYENIPERDELLDMLEESVHYLMLGFLYKFILAYIFGTLLLIPLKEMALQMGGIFNIATLGVMYTYGLDLFFDFAGYSMFALAISNLMGIKSPVNFNQPFKSRDLKEFWNRWHMSLSFWFRDFVFMRLVKVLVKHKVFKNRNVTSSVAYIINMLIMGFWHGLTWYYIAYGLFHGVGLVINDAWVRKKKKINRDRKKQGLSPLPDNKWTQGLGIFITFNVVMLSFLLFSGFLDQLWFPKPPVK
;
A
#
# COMPACT_ATOMS: atom_id res chain seq x y z
N MET A 1 14.72 26.60 19.47
CA MET A 1 14.04 25.86 18.38
C MET A 1 13.52 24.50 18.85
N ILE A 2 14.29 23.69 19.56
CA ILE A 2 13.89 22.36 20.10
C ILE A 2 12.66 22.47 21.04
N THR A 3 12.60 23.48 21.90
CA THR A 3 11.51 23.70 22.87
C THR A 3 10.16 24.00 22.20
N ILE A 4 10.15 24.66 21.05
CA ILE A 4 8.92 25.00 20.31
C ILE A 4 8.29 23.74 19.69
N PHE A 5 9.10 22.79 19.21
CA PHE A 5 8.59 21.55 18.60
C PHE A 5 7.88 20.61 19.59
N HIS A 6 8.31 20.62 20.88
CA HIS A 6 7.63 19.85 21.93
C HIS A 6 6.30 20.46 22.37
N GLN A 7 6.05 21.72 22.05
CA GLN A 7 4.80 22.44 22.36
C GLN A 7 3.77 22.36 21.24
N LEU A 8 4.17 21.93 20.03
CA LEU A 8 3.22 21.75 18.93
C LEU A 8 2.33 20.52 19.18
N PRO A 9 1.02 20.61 18.91
CA PRO A 9 0.13 19.48 19.04
C PRO A 9 0.57 18.34 18.11
N HIS A 10 0.61 17.12 18.63
CA HIS A 10 0.75 15.93 17.80
C HIS A 10 -0.61 15.55 17.21
N LEU A 11 -0.69 15.53 15.90
CA LEU A 11 -1.90 15.13 15.19
C LEU A 11 -1.71 13.77 14.52
N GLU A 12 -2.42 12.77 14.98
CA GLU A 12 -2.47 11.49 14.29
C GLU A 12 -3.22 11.62 12.97
N ALA A 13 -2.56 11.27 11.87
CA ALA A 13 -3.17 11.33 10.54
C ALA A 13 -4.47 10.50 10.52
N TYR A 14 -5.59 11.17 10.35
CA TYR A 14 -6.93 10.56 10.34
C TYR A 14 -7.27 9.76 11.61
N GLY A 15 -6.60 10.06 12.73
CA GLY A 15 -6.73 9.31 13.98
C GLY A 15 -7.69 9.93 14.99
N ASN A 16 -7.96 11.23 14.92
CA ASN A 16 -8.80 11.93 15.89
C ASN A 16 -9.65 13.05 15.25
N PRO A 17 -10.76 13.48 15.91
CA PRO A 17 -11.65 14.52 15.39
C PRO A 17 -10.98 15.89 15.18
N GLN A 18 -9.99 16.24 16.02
CA GLN A 18 -9.28 17.52 15.90
C GLN A 18 -8.48 17.60 14.60
N TYR A 19 -7.89 16.49 14.17
CA TYR A 19 -7.19 16.40 12.89
C TYR A 19 -8.13 16.78 11.73
N PHE A 20 -9.34 16.18 11.70
CA PHE A 20 -10.32 16.46 10.64
C PHE A 20 -10.81 17.89 10.67
N PHE A 21 -11.02 18.47 11.85
CA PHE A 21 -11.45 19.86 11.96
C PHE A 21 -10.44 20.83 11.33
N TYR A 22 -9.16 20.72 11.73
CA TYR A 22 -8.10 21.55 11.16
C TYR A 22 -7.88 21.28 9.68
N LEU A 23 -7.97 20.01 9.26
CA LEU A 23 -7.78 19.60 7.89
C LEU A 23 -8.85 20.19 6.96
N ILE A 24 -10.12 20.10 7.34
CA ILE A 24 -11.23 20.67 6.57
C ILE A 24 -11.06 22.18 6.44
N LEU A 25 -10.76 22.89 7.52
CA LEU A 25 -10.51 24.34 7.47
C LEU A 25 -9.34 24.71 6.54
N ALA A 26 -8.27 23.91 6.55
CA ALA A 26 -7.09 24.16 5.71
C ALA A 26 -7.33 23.82 4.23
N VAL A 27 -8.17 22.82 3.92
CA VAL A 27 -8.43 22.38 2.54
C VAL A 27 -9.58 23.19 1.90
N LEU A 28 -10.47 23.76 2.71
CA LEU A 28 -11.61 24.56 2.21
C LEU A 28 -11.21 25.69 1.23
N PRO A 29 -10.16 26.51 1.49
CA PRO A 29 -9.72 27.53 0.52
C PRO A 29 -9.22 26.92 -0.80
N VAL A 30 -8.61 25.72 -0.76
CA VAL A 30 -8.19 25.02 -1.98
C VAL A 30 -9.40 24.65 -2.82
N PHE A 31 -10.40 24.02 -2.20
CA PHE A 31 -11.65 23.64 -2.86
C PHE A 31 -12.39 24.84 -3.46
N ILE A 32 -12.51 25.95 -2.69
CA ILE A 32 -13.11 27.20 -3.17
C ILE A 32 -12.32 27.75 -4.38
N GLY A 33 -10.98 27.70 -4.32
CA GLY A 33 -10.13 28.11 -5.44
C GLY A 33 -10.42 27.32 -6.71
N LEU A 34 -10.51 25.98 -6.59
CA LEU A 34 -10.83 25.09 -7.70
C LEU A 34 -12.21 25.38 -8.31
N PHE A 35 -13.20 25.72 -7.48
CA PHE A 35 -14.52 26.10 -7.93
C PHE A 35 -14.49 27.35 -8.82
N PHE A 36 -13.53 28.26 -8.60
CA PHE A 36 -13.25 29.43 -9.44
C PHE A 36 -12.16 29.20 -10.47
N LYS A 37 -11.84 27.95 -10.80
CA LYS A 37 -10.77 27.55 -11.75
C LYS A 37 -9.39 28.11 -11.40
N ARG A 38 -9.09 28.21 -10.10
CA ARG A 38 -7.80 28.70 -9.58
C ARG A 38 -7.18 27.68 -8.63
N ARG A 39 -5.89 27.44 -8.79
CA ARG A 39 -5.07 26.73 -7.80
C ARG A 39 -4.19 27.71 -7.03
N PHE A 40 -3.89 27.34 -5.80
CA PHE A 40 -2.97 28.07 -4.93
C PHE A 40 -1.75 27.22 -4.57
N PRO A 41 -0.79 26.98 -5.51
CA PRO A 41 0.26 25.98 -5.34
C PRO A 41 1.12 26.18 -4.10
N ILE A 42 1.43 27.43 -3.74
CA ILE A 42 2.22 27.75 -2.54
C ILE A 42 1.41 27.43 -1.28
N TYR A 43 0.13 27.83 -1.24
CA TYR A 43 -0.74 27.54 -0.11
C TYR A 43 -0.94 26.03 0.08
N GLU A 44 -1.23 25.29 -0.98
CA GLU A 44 -1.36 23.82 -0.97
C GLU A 44 -0.08 23.14 -0.46
N ALA A 45 1.09 23.63 -0.85
CA ALA A 45 2.38 23.12 -0.36
C ALA A 45 2.58 23.45 1.12
N LEU A 46 2.25 24.66 1.57
CA LEU A 46 2.34 25.05 2.98
C LEU A 46 1.40 24.22 3.86
N VAL A 47 0.14 24.00 3.42
CA VAL A 47 -0.82 23.12 4.11
C VAL A 47 -0.24 21.69 4.20
N SER A 48 0.22 21.14 3.08
CA SER A 48 0.82 19.79 3.08
C SER A 48 2.01 19.70 4.05
N LEU A 49 2.94 20.65 4.00
CA LEU A 49 4.11 20.67 4.87
C LEU A 49 3.71 20.83 6.34
N ALA A 50 2.78 21.73 6.66
CA ALA A 50 2.31 21.94 8.03
C ALA A 50 1.72 20.65 8.62
N PHE A 51 0.82 19.96 7.89
CA PHE A 51 0.24 18.71 8.36
C PHE A 51 1.26 17.58 8.45
N ILE A 52 2.23 17.48 7.54
CA ILE A 52 3.33 16.51 7.65
C ILE A 52 4.16 16.78 8.91
N ILE A 53 4.50 18.03 9.19
CA ILE A 53 5.22 18.41 10.42
C ILE A 53 4.39 18.04 11.66
N LEU A 54 3.09 18.39 11.69
CA LEU A 54 2.21 18.06 12.82
C LEU A 54 2.02 16.56 13.04
N MET A 55 2.09 15.74 11.99
CA MET A 55 2.08 14.27 12.10
C MET A 55 3.40 13.70 12.67
N LEU A 56 4.51 14.41 12.50
CA LEU A 56 5.83 13.98 12.98
C LEU A 56 6.18 14.60 14.34
N THR A 57 5.48 15.65 14.79
CA THR A 57 5.64 16.24 16.13
C THR A 57 5.20 15.27 17.23
N GLY A 58 5.75 15.38 18.43
CA GLY A 58 5.49 14.45 19.53
C GLY A 58 6.28 13.14 19.45
N LYS A 59 6.90 12.85 18.31
CA LYS A 59 7.92 11.84 18.12
C LYS A 59 9.27 12.56 18.05
N ASP A 60 10.36 11.82 18.09
CA ASP A 60 11.69 12.38 18.14
C ASP A 60 11.94 13.37 16.97
N LEU A 61 12.55 14.53 17.22
CA LEU A 61 12.99 15.52 16.20
C LEU A 61 13.78 14.86 15.06
N ASN A 62 14.44 13.75 15.35
CA ASN A 62 15.15 12.92 14.39
C ASN A 62 14.26 12.48 13.19
N GLN A 63 12.93 12.33 13.36
CA GLN A 63 12.06 11.96 12.25
C GLN A 63 11.93 13.06 11.19
N ILE A 64 11.91 14.32 11.59
CA ILE A 64 11.85 15.47 10.66
C ILE A 64 13.18 15.60 9.93
N ILE A 65 14.30 15.46 10.64
CA ILE A 65 15.64 15.49 10.04
C ILE A 65 15.79 14.32 9.04
N SER A 66 15.35 13.14 9.42
CA SER A 66 15.36 11.96 8.57
C SER A 66 14.49 12.13 7.32
N LEU A 67 13.31 12.73 7.45
CA LEU A 67 12.45 13.06 6.31
C LEU A 67 13.16 14.04 5.36
N LEU A 68 13.74 15.12 5.88
CA LEU A 68 14.45 16.11 5.06
C LEU A 68 15.65 15.49 4.34
N ALA A 69 16.48 14.73 5.04
CA ALA A 69 17.62 14.02 4.45
C ALA A 69 17.16 13.03 3.37
N TYR A 70 16.08 12.30 3.65
CA TYR A 70 15.51 11.35 2.70
C TYR A 70 14.97 12.05 1.44
N VAL A 71 14.23 13.14 1.58
CA VAL A 71 13.69 13.90 0.44
C VAL A 71 14.82 14.45 -0.42
N VAL A 72 15.86 15.05 0.20
CA VAL A 72 17.04 15.53 -0.51
C VAL A 72 17.73 14.39 -1.26
N TRP A 73 17.92 13.24 -0.62
CA TRP A 73 18.48 12.04 -1.25
C TRP A 73 17.71 11.62 -2.49
N GLN A 74 16.38 11.51 -2.39
CA GLN A 74 15.53 11.09 -3.50
C GLN A 74 15.51 12.14 -4.63
N VAL A 75 15.48 13.42 -4.29
CA VAL A 75 15.57 14.52 -5.27
C VAL A 75 16.86 14.40 -6.08
N VAL A 76 18.01 14.34 -5.41
CA VAL A 76 19.31 14.23 -6.08
C VAL A 76 19.34 13.01 -7.01
N LEU A 77 18.88 11.86 -6.51
CA LEU A 77 18.92 10.60 -7.26
C LEU A 77 18.00 10.61 -8.48
N VAL A 78 16.75 11.06 -8.31
CA VAL A 78 15.76 11.09 -9.38
C VAL A 78 16.17 12.07 -10.48
N PHE A 79 16.65 13.26 -10.11
CA PHE A 79 17.12 14.26 -11.10
C PHE A 79 18.42 13.86 -11.76
N ALA A 80 19.37 13.27 -11.04
CA ALA A 80 20.57 12.70 -11.64
C ALA A 80 20.22 11.63 -12.68
N TYR A 81 19.26 10.74 -12.35
CA TYR A 81 18.80 9.72 -13.29
C TYR A 81 18.04 10.32 -14.48
N GLN A 82 17.20 11.34 -14.27
CA GLN A 82 16.51 12.06 -15.35
C GLN A 82 17.52 12.71 -16.32
N LEU A 83 18.53 13.40 -15.81
CA LEU A 83 19.59 14.03 -16.63
C LEU A 83 20.39 12.99 -17.41
N TYR A 84 20.78 11.89 -16.74
CA TYR A 84 21.47 10.78 -17.38
C TYR A 84 20.63 10.20 -18.54
N ARG A 85 19.33 9.97 -18.29
CA ARG A 85 18.42 9.32 -19.24
C ARG A 85 18.14 10.13 -20.51
N LYS A 86 18.37 11.45 -20.47
CA LYS A 86 18.28 12.32 -21.67
C LYS A 86 19.28 11.92 -22.77
N LYS A 87 20.44 11.39 -22.39
CA LYS A 87 21.54 11.10 -23.33
C LYS A 87 21.89 9.61 -23.42
N TYR A 88 21.66 8.85 -22.37
CA TYR A 88 22.13 7.48 -22.25
C TYR A 88 21.04 6.52 -21.81
N ASP A 89 21.18 5.23 -22.18
CA ASP A 89 20.27 4.16 -21.82
C ASP A 89 21.03 2.91 -21.40
N ASN A 90 21.52 2.89 -20.15
CA ASN A 90 22.22 1.74 -19.58
C ASN A 90 21.39 1.08 -18.48
N ASN A 91 21.20 -0.24 -18.57
CA ASN A 91 20.46 -1.02 -17.58
C ASN A 91 21.10 -1.01 -16.19
N TRP A 92 22.44 -1.01 -16.11
CA TRP A 92 23.11 -1.01 -14.82
C TRP A 92 22.90 0.30 -14.05
N VAL A 93 22.97 1.45 -14.74
CA VAL A 93 22.68 2.74 -14.12
C VAL A 93 21.24 2.79 -13.61
N PHE A 94 20.30 2.23 -14.37
CA PHE A 94 18.91 2.10 -13.92
C PHE A 94 18.80 1.24 -12.66
N TYR A 95 19.37 0.03 -12.63
CA TYR A 95 19.29 -0.85 -11.47
C TYR A 95 19.98 -0.26 -10.23
N ILE A 96 21.14 0.41 -10.42
CA ILE A 96 21.83 1.10 -9.34
C ILE A 96 20.97 2.25 -8.80
N SER A 97 20.33 3.04 -9.66
CA SER A 97 19.43 4.13 -9.24
C SER A 97 18.24 3.59 -8.42
N VAL A 98 17.62 2.50 -8.86
CA VAL A 98 16.53 1.86 -8.11
C VAL A 98 17.02 1.31 -6.77
N PHE A 99 18.17 0.64 -6.75
CA PHE A 99 18.78 0.13 -5.52
C PHE A 99 19.06 1.25 -4.52
N LEU A 100 19.68 2.35 -4.97
CA LEU A 100 19.97 3.50 -4.12
C LEU A 100 18.70 4.20 -3.62
N ALA A 101 17.62 4.21 -4.41
CA ALA A 101 16.33 4.77 -3.97
C ALA A 101 15.67 3.91 -2.88
N ILE A 102 15.84 2.59 -2.92
CA ILE A 102 15.29 1.64 -1.93
C ILE A 102 16.19 1.56 -0.69
N LEU A 103 17.48 1.86 -0.79
CA LEU A 103 18.47 1.66 0.26
C LEU A 103 18.08 2.27 1.63
N PRO A 104 17.57 3.51 1.74
CA PRO A 104 17.14 4.06 3.03
C PRO A 104 16.01 3.24 3.69
N LEU A 105 15.03 2.78 2.89
CA LEU A 105 13.96 1.91 3.39
C LEU A 105 14.51 0.54 3.83
N ALA A 106 15.37 -0.08 3.03
CA ALA A 106 16.02 -1.35 3.39
C ALA A 106 16.80 -1.23 4.71
N TRP A 107 17.53 -0.14 4.88
CA TRP A 107 18.26 0.15 6.11
C TRP A 107 17.34 0.19 7.33
N THR A 108 16.20 0.89 7.26
CA THR A 108 15.24 0.95 8.36
C THR A 108 14.63 -0.41 8.72
N LYS A 109 14.55 -1.34 7.75
CA LYS A 109 14.04 -2.71 7.98
C LYS A 109 15.11 -3.65 8.55
N VAL A 110 16.38 -3.43 8.25
CA VAL A 110 17.50 -4.28 8.70
C VAL A 110 18.00 -3.86 10.08
N THR A 111 18.03 -2.56 10.39
CA THR A 111 18.57 -2.03 11.65
C THR A 111 18.02 -2.72 12.92
N PRO A 112 16.71 -2.99 13.06
CA PRO A 112 16.18 -3.68 14.23
C PRO A 112 16.71 -5.10 14.45
N LEU A 113 17.23 -5.73 13.39
CA LEU A 113 17.84 -7.06 13.48
C LEU A 113 19.32 -7.04 13.92
N MET A 114 19.98 -5.89 13.78
CA MET A 114 21.39 -5.71 14.08
C MET A 114 21.65 -5.18 15.50
N THR A 115 20.66 -4.53 16.12
CA THR A 115 20.81 -3.92 17.43
C THR A 115 20.15 -4.78 18.50
N ILE A 116 20.92 -5.17 19.54
CA ILE A 116 20.44 -5.90 20.72
C ILE A 116 19.56 -4.98 21.59
N ASP A 117 19.80 -3.66 21.53
CA ASP A 117 18.99 -2.63 22.19
C ASP A 117 17.92 -2.12 21.21
N ASN A 118 16.68 -1.97 21.73
CA ASN A 118 15.49 -1.48 21.00
C ASN A 118 15.62 -0.04 20.48
N HIS A 119 16.77 0.38 19.98
CA HIS A 119 16.94 1.69 19.36
C HIS A 119 16.19 1.74 18.03
N GLN A 120 15.22 2.65 17.95
CA GLN A 120 14.54 2.99 16.69
C GLN A 120 15.62 3.37 15.65
N SER A 121 15.46 2.90 14.42
CA SER A 121 16.35 3.29 13.34
C SER A 121 16.48 4.81 13.26
N LEU A 122 17.69 5.33 13.29
CA LEU A 122 17.99 6.77 13.19
C LEU A 122 17.40 7.41 11.92
N PHE A 123 17.08 6.62 10.89
CA PHE A 123 16.55 7.07 9.60
C PHE A 123 15.06 6.76 9.40
N GLY A 124 14.39 6.16 10.40
CA GLY A 124 12.97 5.81 10.31
C GLY A 124 12.06 7.01 10.53
N PHE A 125 11.09 7.23 9.65
CA PHE A 125 10.01 8.19 9.83
C PHE A 125 8.70 7.64 9.25
N LEU A 126 7.58 8.20 9.72
CA LEU A 126 6.25 7.83 9.23
C LEU A 126 6.13 8.18 7.73
N GLY A 127 5.76 7.19 6.89
CA GLY A 127 5.56 7.38 5.45
C GLY A 127 6.76 7.01 4.56
N ILE A 128 7.94 6.65 5.12
CA ILE A 128 9.13 6.32 4.30
C ILE A 128 8.86 5.27 3.23
N SER A 129 8.04 4.24 3.52
CA SER A 129 7.66 3.20 2.57
C SER A 129 6.89 3.77 1.37
N TYR A 130 5.92 4.65 1.62
CA TYR A 130 5.10 5.26 0.57
C TYR A 130 5.88 6.24 -0.29
N LEU A 131 6.76 7.03 0.34
CA LEU A 131 7.67 7.92 -0.39
C LEU A 131 8.66 7.13 -1.26
N THR A 132 9.11 5.95 -0.80
CA THR A 132 9.97 5.07 -1.60
C THR A 132 9.24 4.58 -2.86
N PHE A 133 7.97 4.18 -2.75
CA PHE A 133 7.17 3.82 -3.94
C PHE A 133 7.03 4.97 -4.92
N ARG A 134 6.84 6.21 -4.43
CA ARG A 134 6.75 7.40 -5.28
C ARG A 134 8.07 7.67 -6.02
N ALA A 135 9.19 7.68 -5.30
CA ALA A 135 10.50 7.93 -5.90
C ALA A 135 10.91 6.84 -6.90
N VAL A 136 10.81 5.57 -6.51
CA VAL A 136 11.10 4.43 -7.38
C VAL A 136 10.15 4.40 -8.57
N GLY A 137 8.85 4.64 -8.37
CA GLY A 137 7.87 4.75 -9.44
C GLY A 137 8.25 5.83 -10.46
N THR A 138 8.68 7.00 -10.01
CA THR A 138 9.16 8.08 -10.89
C THR A 138 10.38 7.65 -11.71
N ILE A 139 11.38 6.98 -11.09
CA ILE A 139 12.54 6.42 -11.82
C ILE A 139 12.07 5.40 -12.88
N MET A 140 11.07 4.56 -12.55
CA MET A 140 10.50 3.58 -13.48
C MET A 140 9.80 4.26 -14.66
N GLU A 141 9.00 5.30 -14.41
CA GLU A 141 8.30 6.06 -15.46
C GLU A 141 9.28 6.83 -16.37
N VAL A 142 10.38 7.39 -15.80
CA VAL A 142 11.48 7.96 -16.60
C VAL A 142 12.16 6.88 -17.46
N ARG A 143 12.38 5.68 -16.89
CA ARG A 143 12.96 4.55 -17.63
C ARG A 143 12.09 4.12 -18.80
N ASP A 144 10.78 4.08 -18.61
CA ASP A 144 9.82 3.65 -19.63
C ASP A 144 9.53 4.73 -20.68
N GLY A 145 10.08 5.95 -20.50
CA GLY A 145 9.87 7.08 -21.40
C GLY A 145 8.48 7.73 -21.27
N VAL A 146 7.73 7.39 -20.23
CA VAL A 146 6.45 8.04 -19.87
C VAL A 146 6.72 9.48 -19.43
N LEU A 147 7.76 9.67 -18.63
CA LEU A 147 8.23 10.98 -18.19
C LEU A 147 9.48 11.37 -18.95
N LYS A 148 9.43 12.50 -19.66
CA LYS A 148 10.61 13.08 -20.34
C LYS A 148 11.27 14.14 -19.50
N GLU A 149 10.50 15.12 -19.07
CA GLU A 149 10.96 16.25 -18.26
C GLU A 149 9.91 16.63 -17.23
N PHE A 150 10.36 17.00 -16.05
CA PHE A 150 9.56 17.56 -14.98
C PHE A 150 10.42 18.44 -14.08
N SER A 151 9.78 19.40 -13.40
CA SER A 151 10.47 20.33 -12.52
C SER A 151 10.62 19.77 -11.11
N LEU A 152 11.58 20.35 -10.36
CA LEU A 152 11.75 20.06 -8.94
C LEU A 152 10.45 20.31 -8.15
N TRP A 153 9.74 21.39 -8.49
CA TRP A 153 8.49 21.75 -7.83
C TRP A 153 7.41 20.68 -8.04
N GLN A 154 7.24 20.16 -9.25
CA GLN A 154 6.30 19.09 -9.54
C GLN A 154 6.64 17.81 -8.75
N PHE A 155 7.93 17.46 -8.68
CA PHE A 155 8.38 16.28 -7.94
C PHE A 155 8.19 16.43 -6.43
N LEU A 156 8.54 17.57 -5.83
CA LEU A 156 8.36 17.83 -4.41
C LEU A 156 6.86 17.84 -4.02
N ARG A 157 6.01 18.47 -4.85
CA ARG A 157 4.56 18.46 -4.67
C ARG A 157 3.98 17.04 -4.67
N PHE A 158 4.43 16.18 -5.58
CA PHE A 158 4.04 14.78 -5.61
C PHE A 158 4.56 14.02 -4.39
N MET A 159 5.84 14.17 -4.05
CA MET A 159 6.45 13.49 -2.91
C MET A 159 5.77 13.85 -1.58
N LEU A 160 5.48 15.13 -1.38
CA LEU A 160 4.95 15.67 -0.13
C LEU A 160 3.44 15.93 -0.16
N PHE A 161 2.71 15.31 -1.08
CA PHE A 161 1.25 15.40 -1.11
C PHE A 161 0.66 14.74 0.14
N MET A 162 0.19 15.57 1.08
CA MET A 162 -0.18 15.19 2.44
C MET A 162 -1.27 14.11 2.51
N PRO A 163 -2.37 14.15 1.72
CA PRO A 163 -3.47 13.19 1.89
C PRO A 163 -3.03 11.73 1.79
N THR A 164 -2.02 11.44 0.97
CA THR A 164 -1.52 10.08 0.74
C THR A 164 -0.08 9.89 1.22
N PHE A 165 0.39 10.73 2.17
CA PHE A 165 1.78 10.74 2.62
C PHE A 165 2.16 9.50 3.43
N SER A 166 1.37 9.11 4.44
CA SER A 166 1.76 8.08 5.41
C SER A 166 1.29 6.68 5.04
N SER A 167 0.01 6.51 4.65
CA SER A 167 -0.60 5.20 4.39
C SER A 167 -1.70 5.25 3.32
N GLY A 168 -1.78 6.33 2.57
CA GLY A 168 -2.79 6.52 1.52
C GLY A 168 -2.53 5.68 0.26
N PRO A 169 -3.35 5.81 -0.76
CA PRO A 169 -3.12 5.14 -2.04
C PRO A 169 -1.77 5.52 -2.67
N ILE A 170 -1.09 4.53 -3.23
CA ILE A 170 0.19 4.72 -3.94
C ILE A 170 -0.13 5.19 -5.35
N ASP A 171 0.22 6.44 -5.63
CA ASP A 171 -0.03 7.07 -6.92
C ASP A 171 1.18 7.05 -7.84
N ARG A 172 0.97 7.35 -9.12
CA ARG A 172 2.01 7.52 -10.15
C ARG A 172 2.22 9.00 -10.42
N PHE A 173 3.49 9.36 -10.64
CA PHE A 173 3.86 10.76 -10.86
C PHE A 173 3.14 11.38 -12.06
N ASN A 174 3.12 10.67 -13.22
CA ASN A 174 2.47 11.18 -14.43
C ASN A 174 0.98 11.45 -14.19
N ARG A 175 0.23 10.46 -13.64
CA ARG A 175 -1.19 10.59 -13.37
C ARG A 175 -1.48 11.74 -12.39
N PHE A 176 -0.72 11.83 -11.29
CA PHE A 176 -0.86 12.89 -10.31
C PHE A 176 -0.66 14.28 -10.92
N ASN A 177 0.37 14.44 -11.78
CA ASN A 177 0.61 15.73 -12.43
C ASN A 177 -0.47 16.06 -13.46
N GLU A 178 -0.99 15.08 -14.21
CA GLU A 178 -2.11 15.28 -15.12
C GLU A 178 -3.33 15.82 -14.37
N ASP A 179 -3.72 15.22 -13.25
CA ASP A 179 -4.82 15.72 -12.40
C ASP A 179 -4.51 17.12 -11.84
N TYR A 180 -3.26 17.37 -11.45
CA TYR A 180 -2.90 18.63 -10.86
C TYR A 180 -2.93 19.80 -11.86
N GLU A 181 -2.42 19.60 -13.07
CA GLU A 181 -2.37 20.63 -14.11
C GLU A 181 -3.76 20.86 -14.75
N ASN A 182 -4.63 19.85 -14.73
CA ASN A 182 -5.99 19.94 -15.25
C ASN A 182 -6.98 20.17 -14.13
N ILE A 183 -7.38 21.45 -13.93
CA ILE A 183 -8.39 21.78 -12.93
C ILE A 183 -9.73 21.19 -13.36
N PRO A 184 -10.41 20.40 -12.50
CA PRO A 184 -11.68 19.78 -12.83
C PRO A 184 -12.75 20.80 -13.26
N GLU A 185 -13.64 20.41 -14.15
CA GLU A 185 -14.82 21.21 -14.47
C GLU A 185 -15.76 21.28 -13.26
N ARG A 186 -16.67 22.26 -13.26
CA ARG A 186 -17.54 22.51 -12.11
C ARG A 186 -18.40 21.30 -11.74
N ASP A 187 -18.96 20.64 -12.74
CA ASP A 187 -19.82 19.46 -12.51
C ASP A 187 -18.97 18.30 -11.97
N GLU A 188 -17.78 18.08 -12.55
CA GLU A 188 -16.82 17.08 -12.05
C GLU A 188 -16.36 17.40 -10.61
N LEU A 189 -16.15 18.66 -10.28
CA LEU A 189 -15.77 19.06 -8.92
C LEU A 189 -16.91 18.82 -7.92
N LEU A 190 -18.17 18.98 -8.33
CA LEU A 190 -19.34 18.65 -7.51
C LEU A 190 -19.47 17.13 -7.30
N ASP A 191 -19.22 16.32 -8.34
CA ASP A 191 -19.16 14.87 -8.21
C ASP A 191 -18.04 14.44 -7.23
N MET A 192 -16.87 15.08 -7.33
CA MET A 192 -15.74 14.83 -6.39
C MET A 192 -16.11 15.24 -4.96
N LEU A 193 -16.91 16.29 -4.76
CA LEU A 193 -17.41 16.68 -3.44
C LEU A 193 -18.39 15.64 -2.88
N GLU A 194 -19.35 15.18 -3.71
CA GLU A 194 -20.29 14.12 -3.31
C GLU A 194 -19.54 12.85 -2.92
N GLU A 195 -18.61 12.41 -3.74
CA GLU A 195 -17.72 11.27 -3.42
C GLU A 195 -16.92 11.50 -2.14
N SER A 196 -16.43 12.73 -1.90
CA SER A 196 -15.68 13.06 -0.68
C SER A 196 -16.53 12.91 0.57
N VAL A 197 -17.78 13.40 0.54
CA VAL A 197 -18.73 13.23 1.64
C VAL A 197 -19.01 11.74 1.88
N HIS A 198 -19.26 10.98 0.81
CA HIS A 198 -19.47 9.54 0.90
C HIS A 198 -18.26 8.81 1.51
N TYR A 199 -17.04 9.11 1.05
CA TYR A 199 -15.82 8.54 1.59
C TYR A 199 -15.58 8.94 3.04
N LEU A 200 -15.86 10.18 3.45
CA LEU A 200 -15.76 10.60 4.84
C LEU A 200 -16.69 9.78 5.74
N MET A 201 -17.97 9.64 5.36
CA MET A 201 -18.95 8.89 6.13
C MET A 201 -18.58 7.41 6.26
N LEU A 202 -18.19 6.77 5.15
CA LEU A 202 -17.71 5.39 5.18
C LEU A 202 -16.40 5.25 5.95
N GLY A 203 -15.49 6.21 5.83
CA GLY A 203 -14.24 6.24 6.58
C GLY A 203 -14.46 6.26 8.08
N PHE A 204 -15.39 7.11 8.57
CA PHE A 204 -15.79 7.16 9.98
C PHE A 204 -16.40 5.84 10.45
N LEU A 205 -17.33 5.27 9.67
CA LEU A 205 -17.94 3.97 9.98
C LEU A 205 -16.86 2.87 10.07
N TYR A 206 -15.97 2.82 9.09
CA TYR A 206 -14.98 1.74 9.01
C TYR A 206 -13.92 1.86 10.10
N LYS A 207 -13.27 3.04 10.22
CA LYS A 207 -12.13 3.20 11.11
C LYS A 207 -12.53 3.31 12.58
N PHE A 208 -13.57 4.08 12.91
CA PHE A 208 -13.89 4.37 14.31
C PHE A 208 -14.98 3.48 14.91
N ILE A 209 -15.77 2.79 14.07
CA ILE A 209 -16.81 1.88 14.57
C ILE A 209 -16.42 0.43 14.29
N LEU A 210 -16.28 0.03 13.03
CA LEU A 210 -16.07 -1.39 12.71
C LEU A 210 -14.66 -1.86 13.11
N ALA A 211 -13.60 -1.10 12.82
CA ALA A 211 -12.25 -1.45 13.27
C ALA A 211 -12.18 -1.48 14.82
N TYR A 212 -12.83 -0.57 15.54
CA TYR A 212 -12.88 -0.62 16.99
C TYR A 212 -13.58 -1.88 17.51
N ILE A 213 -14.72 -2.27 16.92
CA ILE A 213 -15.44 -3.49 17.31
C ILE A 213 -14.54 -4.73 17.08
N PHE A 214 -13.96 -4.87 15.89
CA PHE A 214 -13.17 -6.05 15.56
C PHE A 214 -11.80 -6.03 16.23
N GLY A 215 -11.09 -4.91 16.22
CA GLY A 215 -9.71 -4.80 16.70
C GLY A 215 -9.59 -4.64 18.22
N THR A 216 -10.55 -3.95 18.87
CA THR A 216 -10.48 -3.70 20.31
C THR A 216 -11.43 -4.60 21.08
N LEU A 217 -12.72 -4.59 20.77
CA LEU A 217 -13.71 -5.31 21.58
C LEU A 217 -13.63 -6.83 21.42
N LEU A 218 -13.32 -7.32 20.21
CA LEU A 218 -13.30 -8.76 19.92
C LEU A 218 -11.89 -9.35 19.88
N LEU A 219 -10.95 -8.71 19.20
CA LEU A 219 -9.61 -9.25 18.96
C LEU A 219 -8.80 -9.40 20.25
N ILE A 220 -8.83 -8.40 21.16
CA ILE A 220 -8.02 -8.41 22.37
C ILE A 220 -8.41 -9.60 23.27
N PRO A 221 -9.69 -9.79 23.68
CA PRO A 221 -10.07 -10.93 24.51
C PRO A 221 -9.81 -12.29 23.84
N LEU A 222 -10.03 -12.37 22.50
CA LEU A 222 -9.77 -13.60 21.77
C LEU A 222 -8.28 -13.97 21.71
N LYS A 223 -7.38 -12.99 21.59
CA LYS A 223 -5.95 -13.23 21.70
C LYS A 223 -5.54 -13.76 23.07
N GLU A 224 -6.03 -13.13 24.14
CA GLU A 224 -5.77 -13.56 25.51
C GLU A 224 -6.28 -15.00 25.74
N MET A 225 -7.51 -15.29 25.33
CA MET A 225 -8.10 -16.65 25.42
C MET A 225 -7.26 -17.67 24.62
N ALA A 226 -6.84 -17.33 23.40
CA ALA A 226 -6.05 -18.23 22.58
C ALA A 226 -4.69 -18.54 23.19
N LEU A 227 -4.04 -17.56 23.80
CA LEU A 227 -2.75 -17.74 24.49
C LEU A 227 -2.91 -18.58 25.76
N GLN A 228 -4.01 -18.40 26.53
CA GLN A 228 -4.32 -19.22 27.71
C GLN A 228 -4.62 -20.67 27.34
N MET A 229 -5.36 -20.91 26.26
CA MET A 229 -5.64 -22.27 25.78
C MET A 229 -4.40 -22.99 25.25
N GLY A 230 -3.44 -22.24 24.69
CA GLY A 230 -2.20 -22.75 24.16
C GLY A 230 -2.37 -23.69 22.95
N GLY A 231 -1.32 -24.48 22.67
CA GLY A 231 -1.30 -25.43 21.57
C GLY A 231 -0.95 -24.79 20.21
N ILE A 232 -0.90 -25.63 19.17
CA ILE A 232 -0.54 -25.19 17.81
C ILE A 232 -1.66 -24.33 17.20
N PHE A 233 -2.92 -24.70 17.44
CA PHE A 233 -4.13 -24.02 16.97
C PHE A 233 -5.32 -24.42 17.85
N ASN A 234 -6.12 -23.44 18.26
CA ASN A 234 -7.29 -23.66 19.09
C ASN A 234 -8.49 -22.84 18.57
N ILE A 235 -9.68 -23.04 19.14
CA ILE A 235 -10.90 -22.37 18.68
C ILE A 235 -10.84 -20.84 18.81
N ALA A 236 -10.18 -20.32 19.84
CA ALA A 236 -9.99 -18.88 20.00
C ALA A 236 -9.03 -18.33 18.93
N THR A 237 -8.03 -19.09 18.48
CA THR A 237 -7.17 -18.73 17.33
C THR A 237 -7.98 -18.57 16.05
N LEU A 238 -9.02 -19.39 15.84
CA LEU A 238 -9.95 -19.20 14.73
C LEU A 238 -10.71 -17.86 14.86
N GLY A 239 -11.13 -17.50 16.06
CA GLY A 239 -11.68 -16.17 16.35
C GLY A 239 -10.71 -15.03 16.04
N VAL A 240 -9.44 -15.15 16.47
CA VAL A 240 -8.37 -14.20 16.17
C VAL A 240 -8.17 -14.03 14.65
N MET A 241 -8.23 -15.13 13.90
CA MET A 241 -8.08 -15.13 12.44
C MET A 241 -9.10 -14.21 11.75
N TYR A 242 -10.36 -14.33 12.10
CA TYR A 242 -11.41 -13.51 11.48
C TYR A 242 -11.43 -12.09 12.02
N THR A 243 -11.31 -11.90 13.32
CA THR A 243 -11.37 -10.57 13.93
C THR A 243 -10.18 -9.70 13.50
N TYR A 244 -8.97 -10.26 13.47
CA TYR A 244 -7.80 -9.54 12.96
C TYR A 244 -7.93 -9.21 11.47
N GLY A 245 -8.39 -10.14 10.63
CA GLY A 245 -8.55 -9.91 9.20
C GLY A 245 -9.59 -8.83 8.89
N LEU A 246 -10.68 -8.76 9.66
CA LEU A 246 -11.71 -7.74 9.54
C LEU A 246 -11.24 -6.39 10.08
N ASP A 247 -10.55 -6.37 11.22
CA ASP A 247 -9.92 -5.17 11.78
C ASP A 247 -8.94 -4.55 10.78
N LEU A 248 -8.00 -5.35 10.26
CA LEU A 248 -7.03 -4.91 9.24
C LEU A 248 -7.73 -4.30 8.02
N PHE A 249 -8.82 -4.90 7.57
CA PHE A 249 -9.58 -4.37 6.44
C PHE A 249 -10.25 -3.04 6.78
N PHE A 250 -11.01 -2.97 7.87
CA PHE A 250 -11.79 -1.79 8.20
C PHE A 250 -10.91 -0.61 8.59
N ASP A 251 -9.83 -0.84 9.35
CA ASP A 251 -8.87 0.21 9.69
C ASP A 251 -8.19 0.79 8.44
N PHE A 252 -7.65 -0.07 7.58
CA PHE A 252 -6.92 0.38 6.40
C PHE A 252 -7.84 0.93 5.29
N ALA A 253 -9.03 0.33 5.11
CA ALA A 253 -10.01 0.86 4.15
C ALA A 253 -10.55 2.21 4.61
N GLY A 254 -10.85 2.38 5.91
CA GLY A 254 -11.28 3.64 6.49
C GLY A 254 -10.23 4.74 6.30
N TYR A 255 -8.96 4.45 6.61
CA TYR A 255 -7.84 5.36 6.34
C TYR A 255 -7.76 5.75 4.85
N SER A 256 -7.84 4.77 3.95
CA SER A 256 -7.80 5.01 2.51
C SER A 256 -8.95 5.88 2.02
N MET A 257 -10.15 5.71 2.58
CA MET A 257 -11.31 6.54 2.26
C MET A 257 -11.11 7.99 2.67
N PHE A 258 -10.54 8.26 3.85
CA PHE A 258 -10.20 9.62 4.25
C PHE A 258 -9.16 10.25 3.30
N ALA A 259 -8.12 9.49 2.93
CA ALA A 259 -7.12 9.98 1.99
C ALA A 259 -7.74 10.31 0.62
N LEU A 260 -8.67 9.50 0.12
CA LEU A 260 -9.41 9.75 -1.12
C LEU A 260 -10.30 11.00 -1.01
N ALA A 261 -11.06 11.12 0.08
CA ALA A 261 -11.92 12.27 0.31
C ALA A 261 -11.13 13.60 0.27
N ILE A 262 -10.02 13.66 0.99
CA ILE A 262 -9.19 14.87 1.03
C ILE A 262 -8.49 15.13 -0.31
N SER A 263 -8.02 14.07 -0.99
CA SER A 263 -7.45 14.19 -2.33
C SER A 263 -8.46 14.79 -3.32
N ASN A 264 -9.71 14.31 -3.30
CA ASN A 264 -10.79 14.83 -4.14
C ASN A 264 -11.08 16.31 -3.84
N LEU A 265 -11.14 16.71 -2.55
CA LEU A 265 -11.29 18.11 -2.17
C LEU A 265 -10.12 19.01 -2.63
N MET A 266 -8.94 18.42 -2.86
CA MET A 266 -7.80 19.11 -3.46
C MET A 266 -7.74 18.97 -4.99
N GLY A 267 -8.78 18.42 -5.63
CA GLY A 267 -8.88 18.26 -7.08
C GLY A 267 -7.95 17.19 -7.65
N ILE A 268 -7.62 16.15 -6.87
CA ILE A 268 -6.78 15.02 -7.28
C ILE A 268 -7.56 13.72 -7.09
N LYS A 269 -7.81 12.98 -8.16
CA LYS A 269 -8.47 11.66 -8.12
C LYS A 269 -7.47 10.57 -7.79
N SER A 270 -7.07 10.45 -6.52
CA SER A 270 -6.15 9.39 -6.08
C SER A 270 -6.69 7.99 -6.37
N PRO A 271 -5.84 6.98 -6.66
CA PRO A 271 -6.29 5.63 -6.98
C PRO A 271 -6.98 4.95 -5.79
N VAL A 272 -8.02 4.17 -6.05
CA VAL A 272 -8.76 3.43 -5.02
C VAL A 272 -7.95 2.22 -4.55
N ASN A 273 -7.94 1.96 -3.22
CA ASN A 273 -7.25 0.81 -2.64
C ASN A 273 -8.11 -0.45 -2.52
N PHE A 274 -9.42 -0.31 -2.39
CA PHE A 274 -10.30 -1.44 -2.10
C PHE A 274 -11.56 -1.42 -2.98
N ASN A 275 -11.90 -2.59 -3.55
CA ASN A 275 -13.13 -2.80 -4.30
C ASN A 275 -13.76 -4.13 -3.90
N GLN A 276 -14.45 -4.16 -2.75
CA GLN A 276 -15.15 -5.33 -2.22
C GLN A 276 -14.28 -6.62 -2.25
N PRO A 277 -13.08 -6.63 -1.64
CA PRO A 277 -12.09 -7.69 -1.80
C PRO A 277 -12.59 -9.05 -1.33
N PHE A 278 -13.47 -9.10 -0.33
CA PHE A 278 -14.03 -10.34 0.20
C PHE A 278 -15.12 -10.99 -0.68
N LYS A 279 -15.49 -10.34 -1.79
CA LYS A 279 -16.32 -10.94 -2.85
C LYS A 279 -15.50 -11.62 -3.96
N SER A 280 -14.20 -11.74 -3.78
CA SER A 280 -13.31 -12.35 -4.77
C SER A 280 -13.49 -13.86 -4.86
N ARG A 281 -13.59 -14.38 -6.07
CA ARG A 281 -13.81 -15.81 -6.36
C ARG A 281 -12.51 -16.61 -6.39
N ASP A 282 -11.36 -15.94 -6.46
CA ASP A 282 -10.02 -16.51 -6.45
C ASP A 282 -8.97 -15.49 -5.98
N LEU A 283 -7.74 -15.96 -5.70
CA LEU A 283 -6.66 -15.12 -5.18
C LEU A 283 -6.19 -14.03 -6.16
N LYS A 284 -6.31 -14.26 -7.47
CA LYS A 284 -5.95 -13.24 -8.46
C LYS A 284 -6.97 -12.11 -8.47
N GLU A 285 -8.26 -12.44 -8.38
CA GLU A 285 -9.33 -11.46 -8.25
C GLU A 285 -9.19 -10.70 -6.91
N PHE A 286 -8.79 -11.39 -5.82
CA PHE A 286 -8.52 -10.76 -4.53
C PHE A 286 -7.46 -9.68 -4.65
N TRP A 287 -6.30 -9.95 -5.25
CA TRP A 287 -5.23 -8.96 -5.42
C TRP A 287 -5.59 -7.83 -6.41
N ASN A 288 -6.59 -8.01 -7.25
CA ASN A 288 -7.15 -6.95 -8.08
C ASN A 288 -8.18 -6.08 -7.34
N ARG A 289 -8.53 -6.43 -6.08
CA ARG A 289 -9.54 -5.74 -5.26
C ARG A 289 -9.03 -5.32 -3.89
N TRP A 290 -7.91 -5.88 -3.45
CA TRP A 290 -7.25 -5.60 -2.17
C TRP A 290 -5.99 -4.79 -2.40
N HIS A 291 -5.85 -3.65 -1.67
CA HIS A 291 -4.70 -2.74 -1.75
C HIS A 291 -4.27 -2.53 -3.20
N MET A 292 -5.23 -2.13 -4.03
CA MET A 292 -5.12 -2.12 -5.49
C MET A 292 -3.95 -1.27 -5.98
N SER A 293 -3.71 -0.12 -5.36
CA SER A 293 -2.63 0.78 -5.75
C SER A 293 -1.25 0.11 -5.58
N LEU A 294 -1.02 -0.61 -4.46
CA LEU A 294 0.18 -1.40 -4.22
C LEU A 294 0.25 -2.60 -5.17
N SER A 295 -0.85 -3.34 -5.31
CA SER A 295 -0.93 -4.53 -6.15
C SER A 295 -0.58 -4.22 -7.61
N PHE A 296 -1.13 -3.12 -8.14
CA PHE A 296 -0.86 -2.68 -9.51
C PHE A 296 0.55 -2.09 -9.67
N TRP A 297 1.08 -1.41 -8.65
CA TRP A 297 2.46 -0.96 -8.65
C TRP A 297 3.43 -2.16 -8.76
N PHE A 298 3.24 -3.19 -7.91
CA PHE A 298 4.05 -4.41 -7.96
C PHE A 298 3.87 -5.20 -9.26
N ARG A 299 2.64 -5.29 -9.77
CA ARG A 299 2.37 -5.94 -11.05
C ARG A 299 3.16 -5.30 -12.20
N ASP A 300 3.09 -3.96 -12.30
CA ASP A 300 3.63 -3.25 -13.45
C ASP A 300 5.15 -3.04 -13.35
N PHE A 301 5.65 -2.71 -12.17
CA PHE A 301 7.06 -2.36 -12.00
C PHE A 301 7.96 -3.53 -11.56
N VAL A 302 7.40 -4.57 -10.96
CA VAL A 302 8.18 -5.75 -10.53
C VAL A 302 7.83 -6.97 -11.36
N PHE A 303 6.59 -7.46 -11.30
CA PHE A 303 6.19 -8.71 -11.94
C PHE A 303 6.37 -8.68 -13.47
N MET A 304 5.83 -7.68 -14.16
CA MET A 304 5.91 -7.60 -15.63
C MET A 304 7.36 -7.42 -16.12
N ARG A 305 8.19 -6.66 -15.38
CA ARG A 305 9.62 -6.49 -15.70
C ARG A 305 10.38 -7.79 -15.50
N LEU A 306 10.13 -8.50 -14.41
CA LEU A 306 10.74 -9.80 -14.14
C LEU A 306 10.38 -10.82 -15.23
N VAL A 307 9.10 -10.92 -15.59
CA VAL A 307 8.65 -11.79 -16.69
C VAL A 307 9.36 -11.43 -17.99
N LYS A 308 9.44 -10.13 -18.34
CA LYS A 308 10.13 -9.65 -19.55
C LYS A 308 11.62 -10.06 -19.56
N VAL A 309 12.32 -9.91 -18.44
CA VAL A 309 13.73 -10.31 -18.31
C VAL A 309 13.90 -11.82 -18.45
N LEU A 310 13.11 -12.61 -17.73
CA LEU A 310 13.18 -14.07 -17.76
C LEU A 310 12.88 -14.64 -19.15
N VAL A 311 11.90 -14.04 -19.87
CA VAL A 311 11.58 -14.42 -21.26
C VAL A 311 12.69 -14.03 -22.22
N LYS A 312 13.21 -12.79 -22.11
CA LYS A 312 14.30 -12.29 -22.98
C LYS A 312 15.55 -13.16 -22.89
N HIS A 313 15.92 -13.58 -21.69
CA HIS A 313 17.09 -14.44 -21.47
C HIS A 313 16.79 -15.95 -21.61
N LYS A 314 15.56 -16.32 -21.99
CA LYS A 314 15.14 -17.73 -22.16
C LYS A 314 15.46 -18.61 -20.96
N VAL A 315 15.34 -18.05 -19.73
CA VAL A 315 15.71 -18.76 -18.48
C VAL A 315 14.91 -20.04 -18.32
N PHE A 316 13.64 -20.03 -18.72
CA PHE A 316 12.78 -21.22 -18.71
C PHE A 316 12.18 -21.45 -20.09
N LYS A 317 12.15 -22.74 -20.52
CA LYS A 317 11.51 -23.15 -21.78
C LYS A 317 9.99 -22.98 -21.75
N ASN A 318 9.39 -23.15 -20.58
CA ASN A 318 7.93 -23.09 -20.39
C ASN A 318 7.51 -21.73 -19.83
N ARG A 319 6.69 -20.99 -20.57
CA ARG A 319 6.15 -19.68 -20.16
C ARG A 319 5.35 -19.76 -18.85
N ASN A 320 4.71 -20.88 -18.55
CA ASN A 320 3.97 -21.06 -17.30
C ASN A 320 4.92 -21.10 -16.10
N VAL A 321 6.09 -21.74 -16.25
CA VAL A 321 7.14 -21.76 -15.22
C VAL A 321 7.66 -20.34 -15.00
N THR A 322 7.88 -19.59 -16.09
CA THR A 322 8.30 -18.17 -15.99
C THR A 322 7.32 -17.35 -15.15
N SER A 323 6.02 -17.47 -15.43
CA SER A 323 4.98 -16.74 -14.68
C SER A 323 4.93 -17.21 -13.21
N SER A 324 5.05 -18.51 -12.95
CA SER A 324 5.02 -19.08 -11.61
C SER A 324 6.18 -18.56 -10.75
N VAL A 325 7.40 -18.58 -11.30
CA VAL A 325 8.58 -18.04 -10.61
C VAL A 325 8.43 -16.54 -10.37
N ALA A 326 7.91 -15.80 -11.36
CA ALA A 326 7.67 -14.37 -11.22
C ALA A 326 6.62 -14.05 -10.14
N TYR A 327 5.55 -14.84 -9.99
CA TYR A 327 4.58 -14.69 -8.88
C TYR A 327 5.25 -14.89 -7.52
N ILE A 328 6.02 -15.96 -7.35
CA ILE A 328 6.70 -16.25 -6.08
C ILE A 328 7.66 -15.12 -5.71
N ILE A 329 8.52 -14.70 -6.64
CA ILE A 329 9.49 -13.62 -6.40
C ILE A 329 8.77 -12.30 -6.07
N ASN A 330 7.75 -11.94 -6.84
CA ASN A 330 6.98 -10.72 -6.63
C ASN A 330 6.34 -10.67 -5.23
N MET A 331 5.72 -11.77 -4.81
CA MET A 331 5.06 -11.84 -3.51
C MET A 331 6.07 -11.95 -2.36
N LEU A 332 7.23 -12.58 -2.56
CA LEU A 332 8.32 -12.56 -1.58
C LEU A 332 8.88 -11.15 -1.38
N ILE A 333 9.10 -10.38 -2.46
CA ILE A 333 9.54 -8.97 -2.35
C ILE A 333 8.50 -8.16 -1.57
N MET A 334 7.21 -8.41 -1.80
CA MET A 334 6.12 -7.76 -1.05
C MET A 334 6.15 -8.16 0.43
N GLY A 335 6.41 -9.44 0.76
CA GLY A 335 6.61 -9.91 2.12
C GLY A 335 7.80 -9.21 2.81
N PHE A 336 8.95 -9.16 2.16
CA PHE A 336 10.13 -8.43 2.65
C PHE A 336 9.90 -6.93 2.84
N TRP A 337 9.07 -6.33 2.00
CA TRP A 337 8.69 -4.93 2.17
C TRP A 337 7.91 -4.70 3.49
N HIS A 338 7.05 -5.61 3.90
CA HIS A 338 6.37 -5.53 5.19
C HIS A 338 7.37 -5.65 6.35
N GLY A 339 8.31 -6.61 6.28
CA GLY A 339 9.35 -6.79 7.29
C GLY A 339 10.19 -8.05 7.05
N LEU A 340 11.22 -8.21 7.88
CA LEU A 340 12.17 -9.33 7.78
C LEU A 340 11.87 -10.47 8.77
N THR A 341 10.74 -10.41 9.48
CA THR A 341 10.30 -11.49 10.36
C THR A 341 9.77 -12.65 9.55
N TRP A 342 9.89 -13.87 10.09
CA TRP A 342 9.51 -15.10 9.39
C TRP A 342 8.05 -15.08 8.90
N TYR A 343 7.13 -14.49 9.65
CA TYR A 343 5.71 -14.47 9.31
C TYR A 343 5.39 -13.57 8.10
N TYR A 344 6.12 -12.48 7.86
CA TYR A 344 5.98 -11.69 6.64
C TYR A 344 6.56 -12.40 5.41
N ILE A 345 7.68 -13.11 5.58
CA ILE A 345 8.28 -13.93 4.52
C ILE A 345 7.34 -15.10 4.17
N ALA A 346 6.81 -15.76 5.19
CA ALA A 346 5.84 -16.85 5.04
C ALA A 346 4.54 -16.36 4.38
N TYR A 347 4.04 -15.16 4.74
CA TYR A 347 2.91 -14.52 4.08
C TYR A 347 3.16 -14.28 2.59
N GLY A 348 4.32 -13.73 2.23
CA GLY A 348 4.71 -13.53 0.84
C GLY A 348 4.78 -14.87 0.07
N LEU A 349 5.42 -15.88 0.64
CA LEU A 349 5.50 -17.22 0.05
C LEU A 349 4.11 -17.87 -0.11
N PHE A 350 3.25 -17.78 0.91
CA PHE A 350 1.88 -18.30 0.91
C PHE A 350 1.08 -17.74 -0.27
N HIS A 351 1.09 -16.42 -0.45
CA HIS A 351 0.41 -15.79 -1.57
C HIS A 351 1.08 -16.07 -2.93
N GLY A 352 2.41 -16.14 -2.99
CA GLY A 352 3.13 -16.52 -4.19
C GLY A 352 2.76 -17.91 -4.69
N VAL A 353 2.79 -18.90 -3.80
CA VAL A 353 2.37 -20.29 -4.09
C VAL A 353 0.87 -20.36 -4.40
N GLY A 354 0.04 -19.65 -3.62
CA GLY A 354 -1.39 -19.56 -3.85
C GLY A 354 -1.73 -19.03 -5.25
N LEU A 355 -1.06 -17.98 -5.73
CA LEU A 355 -1.23 -17.46 -7.09
C LEU A 355 -0.77 -18.45 -8.16
N VAL A 356 0.29 -19.22 -7.93
CA VAL A 356 0.74 -20.29 -8.84
C VAL A 356 -0.33 -21.40 -8.95
N ILE A 357 -0.86 -21.85 -7.81
CA ILE A 357 -1.94 -22.86 -7.78
C ILE A 357 -3.19 -22.32 -8.49
N ASN A 358 -3.58 -21.07 -8.19
CA ASN A 358 -4.71 -20.41 -8.83
C ASN A 358 -4.55 -20.33 -10.34
N ASP A 359 -3.40 -19.89 -10.84
CA ASP A 359 -3.12 -19.77 -12.26
C ASP A 359 -3.11 -21.15 -12.97
N ALA A 360 -2.56 -22.19 -12.31
CA ALA A 360 -2.61 -23.57 -12.79
C ALA A 360 -4.06 -24.09 -12.88
N TRP A 361 -4.89 -23.80 -11.88
CA TRP A 361 -6.31 -24.16 -11.88
C TRP A 361 -7.09 -23.47 -13.01
N VAL A 362 -6.89 -22.17 -13.19
CA VAL A 362 -7.54 -21.41 -14.28
C VAL A 362 -7.16 -21.97 -15.65
N ARG A 363 -5.89 -22.34 -15.85
CA ARG A 363 -5.44 -23.00 -17.09
C ARG A 363 -6.08 -24.37 -17.27
N LYS A 364 -6.14 -25.18 -16.20
CA LYS A 364 -6.79 -26.49 -16.22
C LYS A 364 -8.28 -26.37 -16.58
N LYS A 365 -9.00 -25.44 -15.95
CA LYS A 365 -10.42 -25.17 -16.22
C LYS A 365 -10.64 -24.78 -17.69
N LYS A 366 -9.77 -23.89 -18.23
CA LYS A 366 -9.83 -23.51 -19.66
C LYS A 366 -9.59 -24.70 -20.59
N LYS A 367 -8.63 -25.59 -20.27
CA LYS A 367 -8.36 -26.80 -21.05
C LYS A 367 -9.57 -27.74 -21.01
N ILE A 368 -10.12 -28.05 -19.85
CA ILE A 368 -11.30 -28.89 -19.70
C ILE A 368 -12.48 -28.33 -20.51
N ASN A 369 -12.76 -27.03 -20.40
CA ASN A 369 -13.87 -26.42 -21.15
C ASN A 369 -13.65 -26.49 -22.65
N ARG A 370 -12.42 -26.35 -23.14
CA ARG A 370 -12.08 -26.53 -24.56
C ARG A 370 -12.29 -27.98 -25.02
N ASP A 371 -11.89 -28.95 -24.22
CA ASP A 371 -12.02 -30.38 -24.54
C ASP A 371 -13.48 -30.81 -24.50
N ARG A 372 -14.27 -30.33 -23.53
CA ARG A 372 -15.75 -30.51 -23.44
C ARG A 372 -16.45 -29.93 -24.69
N LYS A 373 -16.05 -28.71 -25.10
CA LYS A 373 -16.61 -28.09 -26.32
C LYS A 373 -16.37 -28.94 -27.57
N LYS A 374 -15.17 -29.56 -27.70
CA LYS A 374 -14.86 -30.48 -28.80
C LYS A 374 -15.75 -31.74 -28.81
N GLN A 375 -16.21 -32.17 -27.64
CA GLN A 375 -17.09 -33.33 -27.44
C GLN A 375 -18.59 -32.97 -27.51
N GLY A 376 -18.93 -31.70 -27.84
CA GLY A 376 -20.31 -31.24 -27.85
C GLY A 376 -20.93 -31.05 -26.47
N LEU A 377 -20.13 -31.12 -25.40
CA LEU A 377 -20.58 -30.96 -24.03
C LEU A 377 -20.56 -29.49 -23.58
N SER A 378 -21.50 -29.11 -22.71
CA SER A 378 -21.52 -27.78 -22.07
C SER A 378 -20.26 -27.54 -21.23
N PRO A 379 -19.80 -26.28 -21.07
CA PRO A 379 -18.69 -25.93 -20.16
C PRO A 379 -18.94 -26.39 -18.73
N LEU A 380 -17.89 -26.40 -17.91
CA LEU A 380 -18.06 -26.59 -16.46
C LEU A 380 -19.00 -25.52 -15.92
N PRO A 381 -19.88 -25.89 -14.97
CA PRO A 381 -20.87 -24.96 -14.44
C PRO A 381 -20.20 -23.71 -13.82
N ASP A 382 -20.71 -22.54 -14.22
CA ASP A 382 -20.37 -21.24 -13.64
C ASP A 382 -21.67 -20.57 -13.20
N ASN A 383 -22.22 -21.07 -12.10
CA ASN A 383 -23.48 -20.62 -11.50
C ASN A 383 -23.23 -19.98 -10.12
N LYS A 384 -24.29 -19.45 -9.52
CA LYS A 384 -24.21 -18.80 -8.19
C LYS A 384 -23.58 -19.68 -7.11
N TRP A 385 -23.79 -21.01 -7.15
CA TRP A 385 -23.22 -21.95 -6.18
C TRP A 385 -21.72 -22.11 -6.35
N THR A 386 -21.22 -22.30 -7.58
CA THR A 386 -19.79 -22.42 -7.85
C THR A 386 -19.06 -21.11 -7.58
N GLN A 387 -19.69 -19.97 -7.85
CA GLN A 387 -19.15 -18.64 -7.51
C GLN A 387 -19.14 -18.44 -6.00
N GLY A 388 -20.22 -18.77 -5.28
CA GLY A 388 -20.30 -18.70 -3.83
C GLY A 388 -19.24 -19.56 -3.14
N LEU A 389 -19.02 -20.79 -3.64
CA LEU A 389 -17.96 -21.67 -3.14
C LEU A 389 -16.57 -21.06 -3.37
N GLY A 390 -16.32 -20.46 -4.54
CA GLY A 390 -15.07 -19.77 -4.83
C GLY A 390 -14.82 -18.61 -3.87
N ILE A 391 -15.85 -17.79 -3.61
CA ILE A 391 -15.78 -16.68 -2.64
C ILE A 391 -15.50 -17.23 -1.22
N PHE A 392 -16.22 -18.26 -0.79
CA PHE A 392 -16.03 -18.85 0.54
C PHE A 392 -14.61 -19.38 0.73
N ILE A 393 -14.08 -20.14 -0.24
CA ILE A 393 -12.71 -20.68 -0.16
C ILE A 393 -11.70 -19.53 -0.15
N THR A 394 -11.82 -18.55 -1.06
CA THR A 394 -10.89 -17.44 -1.16
C THR A 394 -10.89 -16.59 0.11
N PHE A 395 -12.06 -16.29 0.66
CA PHE A 395 -12.20 -15.57 1.92
C PHE A 395 -11.45 -16.26 3.06
N ASN A 396 -11.66 -17.58 3.24
CA ASN A 396 -11.00 -18.32 4.31
C ASN A 396 -9.48 -18.43 4.11
N VAL A 397 -9.01 -18.62 2.88
CA VAL A 397 -7.57 -18.62 2.54
C VAL A 397 -6.96 -17.26 2.87
N VAL A 398 -7.65 -16.17 2.55
CA VAL A 398 -7.19 -14.80 2.85
C VAL A 398 -7.17 -14.55 4.35
N MET A 399 -8.21 -14.94 5.10
CA MET A 399 -8.24 -14.79 6.56
C MET A 399 -7.10 -15.57 7.23
N LEU A 400 -6.82 -16.80 6.76
CA LEU A 400 -5.68 -17.59 7.22
C LEU A 400 -4.33 -16.86 6.92
N SER A 401 -4.21 -16.26 5.76
CA SER A 401 -3.01 -15.48 5.42
C SER A 401 -2.85 -14.24 6.30
N PHE A 402 -3.95 -13.59 6.69
CA PHE A 402 -3.91 -12.46 7.62
C PHE A 402 -3.56 -12.89 9.05
N LEU A 403 -4.02 -14.05 9.51
CA LEU A 403 -3.56 -14.62 10.78
C LEU A 403 -2.04 -14.82 10.77
N LEU A 404 -1.49 -15.36 9.68
CA LEU A 404 -0.04 -15.49 9.50
C LEU A 404 0.65 -14.12 9.53
N PHE A 405 0.12 -13.15 8.77
CA PHE A 405 0.64 -11.78 8.68
C PHE A 405 0.62 -11.05 10.03
N SER A 406 -0.35 -11.32 10.90
CA SER A 406 -0.52 -10.65 12.19
C SER A 406 0.67 -10.82 13.15
N GLY A 407 1.52 -11.84 12.95
CA GLY A 407 2.54 -12.26 13.90
C GLY A 407 1.98 -12.89 15.18
N PHE A 408 0.66 -13.11 15.28
CA PHE A 408 0.06 -13.75 16.46
C PHE A 408 0.53 -15.19 16.65
N LEU A 409 0.75 -15.91 15.55
CA LEU A 409 1.29 -17.27 15.60
C LEU A 409 2.71 -17.33 16.19
N ASP A 410 3.50 -16.26 16.03
CA ASP A 410 4.80 -16.14 16.68
C ASP A 410 4.67 -16.08 18.21
N GLN A 411 3.67 -15.35 18.72
CA GLN A 411 3.38 -15.28 20.14
C GLN A 411 2.83 -16.61 20.69
N LEU A 412 2.00 -17.31 19.92
CA LEU A 412 1.39 -18.56 20.31
C LEU A 412 2.38 -19.74 20.30
N TRP A 413 3.25 -19.82 19.29
CA TRP A 413 4.16 -20.94 19.09
C TRP A 413 5.51 -20.75 19.79
N PHE A 414 5.94 -19.50 19.96
CA PHE A 414 7.21 -19.13 20.58
C PHE A 414 7.00 -18.12 21.71
N PRO A 415 6.26 -18.50 22.78
CA PRO A 415 5.98 -17.58 23.88
C PRO A 415 7.28 -17.08 24.51
N LYS A 416 7.49 -15.78 24.50
CA LYS A 416 8.63 -15.18 25.20
C LYS A 416 8.40 -15.31 26.70
N PRO A 417 9.43 -15.65 27.49
CA PRO A 417 9.31 -15.64 28.93
C PRO A 417 8.91 -14.23 29.41
N PRO A 418 8.10 -14.13 30.48
CA PRO A 418 7.74 -12.82 31.02
C PRO A 418 9.04 -12.07 31.36
N VAL A 419 9.13 -10.84 30.85
CA VAL A 419 10.22 -9.93 31.22
C VAL A 419 10.09 -9.69 32.72
N LYS A 420 11.08 -10.18 33.50
CA LYS A 420 11.14 -9.99 34.96
C LYS A 420 11.38 -8.53 35.30
#